data_09be194e25a835565084e57b973387e4
#
_entry.id   09be194e25a835565084e57b973387e4
#
_cell.length_a   1.000
_cell.length_b   1.000
_cell.length_c   1.000
_cell.angle_alpha   90.00
_cell.angle_beta   90.00
_cell.angle_gamma   90.00
#
_symmetry.space_group_name_H-M   'P 1'
#
loop_
_entity.id
_entity.type
_entity.pdbx_description
1 polymer ?
#
loop_
_entity_poly.entity_id
_entity_poly.type
_entity_poly.pdbx_seq_one_letter_code
_entity_poly.pdbx_strand_id
1 'polypeptide(L)'
;MSMKEKDIVQEPPCSSQSLNNYLWKDKPDEDKWADCVHCGMCLEACPTYEITGQEQHSPRGRVHLIKSVADGKLEVNEQFMDPVFACLDCKACTTACPADVDVGGLIEEARGQIRQAMPLTGWRGAVSKFFLHGLFPHPGRLQSAGNLLKLYQKSGVQTAVRKTGLLKIMPEHLATMETVMPKVKQSVRKKYNKEEVVKAKGETKNEVAFLVGCVMDVMFSDINDSTVNVLTRNGNDVAIPKKQTCCGALHVHAGDRDMGRKLAKQNIEAFGHTDTVVANAAGCGCMLTEYPELFREEETEWRERAEEFAAKVVDVSKYLHDSGYEKPKAEINTKLTYHDACHLAHGQGVRQEPRELLLDIPGVEMVPMPNADRCCGSAGIYNITNPEMADGVLESKMENVPEEVEMISMGNPGCMLQMAMGVEKYGRNQKIVHTIQLLDWAYQKEDKQRGQT
;
A
#
# COMPACT_ATOMS: atom_id res chain seq x y z
N MET A 1 -3.81 9.75 61.43
CA MET A 1 -4.09 10.75 60.38
C MET A 1 -4.79 10.05 59.23
N SER A 2 -6.04 10.38 59.07
CA SER A 2 -7.05 9.74 58.21
C SER A 2 -6.75 10.03 56.73
N MET A 3 -6.58 8.99 55.90
CA MET A 3 -6.67 9.11 54.47
C MET A 3 -8.13 9.18 54.03
N LYS A 4 -8.49 10.24 53.36
CA LYS A 4 -9.82 10.54 52.88
C LYS A 4 -10.19 9.58 51.74
N GLU A 5 -11.28 8.80 51.97
CA GLU A 5 -12.14 8.26 50.91
C GLU A 5 -12.66 9.42 50.06
N LYS A 6 -12.24 9.48 48.80
CA LYS A 6 -12.98 10.19 47.74
C LYS A 6 -12.55 9.68 46.41
N ASP A 7 -13.58 9.40 45.63
CA ASP A 7 -13.72 9.13 44.20
C ASP A 7 -13.95 7.65 43.86
N ILE A 8 -15.07 7.13 44.40
CA ILE A 8 -15.81 6.07 43.68
C ILE A 8 -16.48 6.76 42.50
N VAL A 9 -15.95 6.52 41.30
CA VAL A 9 -16.59 6.89 40.04
C VAL A 9 -17.92 6.12 40.00
N GLN A 10 -19.04 6.81 40.11
CA GLN A 10 -20.36 6.23 39.90
C GLN A 10 -20.46 5.77 38.45
N GLU A 11 -20.65 4.48 38.22
CA GLU A 11 -21.03 3.95 36.92
C GLU A 11 -22.32 4.65 36.46
N PRO A 12 -22.40 5.13 35.21
CA PRO A 12 -23.65 5.69 34.70
C PRO A 12 -24.71 4.58 34.62
N PRO A 13 -26.01 4.91 34.88
CA PRO A 13 -27.07 3.93 34.87
C PRO A 13 -27.17 3.27 33.50
N CYS A 14 -27.17 1.95 33.48
CA CYS A 14 -27.41 1.12 32.31
C CYS A 14 -28.79 1.45 31.73
N SER A 15 -28.86 2.42 30.82
CA SER A 15 -30.05 2.67 30.02
C SER A 15 -30.08 1.67 28.88
N SER A 16 -31.18 0.96 28.73
CA SER A 16 -31.48 0.01 27.67
C SER A 16 -31.66 0.67 26.30
N GLN A 17 -30.66 1.46 25.85
CA GLN A 17 -30.64 2.05 24.52
C GLN A 17 -29.54 1.39 23.69
N SER A 18 -29.98 0.66 22.67
CA SER A 18 -29.24 0.02 21.58
C SER A 18 -27.86 -0.59 21.94
N LEU A 19 -27.81 -1.91 21.96
CA LEU A 19 -26.60 -2.73 22.16
C LEU A 19 -25.46 -2.50 21.14
N ASN A 20 -25.52 -1.49 20.31
CA ASN A 20 -24.48 -1.20 19.31
C ASN A 20 -24.09 0.28 19.34
N ASN A 21 -22.88 0.57 19.80
CA ASN A 21 -22.31 1.91 19.89
C ASN A 21 -21.72 2.42 18.58
N TYR A 22 -21.74 1.62 17.53
CA TYR A 22 -21.32 2.07 16.21
C TYR A 22 -22.37 2.95 15.55
N LEU A 23 -21.92 3.92 14.77
CA LEU A 23 -22.78 4.68 13.89
C LEU A 23 -23.33 3.77 12.80
N TRP A 24 -24.54 4.07 12.29
CA TRP A 24 -25.22 3.21 11.33
C TRP A 24 -24.39 2.95 10.06
N LYS A 25 -23.76 4.00 9.52
CA LYS A 25 -22.98 3.92 8.28
C LYS A 25 -21.62 3.26 8.52
N ASP A 26 -21.27 2.29 7.69
CA ASP A 26 -19.98 1.57 7.72
C ASP A 26 -19.68 0.86 9.06
N LYS A 27 -20.69 0.43 9.80
CA LYS A 27 -20.43 -0.34 11.02
C LYS A 27 -19.68 -1.62 10.68
N PRO A 28 -18.73 -2.07 11.53
CA PRO A 28 -18.07 -3.35 11.37
C PRO A 28 -19.05 -4.50 11.24
N ASP A 29 -18.83 -5.37 10.25
CA ASP A 29 -19.74 -6.44 9.95
C ASP A 29 -19.61 -7.61 10.92
N GLU A 30 -20.75 -8.06 11.44
CA GLU A 30 -20.83 -9.17 12.36
C GLU A 30 -20.34 -10.48 11.72
N ASP A 31 -20.64 -10.72 10.47
CA ASP A 31 -20.20 -11.92 9.74
C ASP A 31 -18.68 -12.04 9.69
N LYS A 32 -17.94 -10.91 9.66
CA LYS A 32 -16.48 -10.91 9.65
C LYS A 32 -15.82 -11.36 10.95
N TRP A 33 -16.49 -11.25 12.10
CA TRP A 33 -15.92 -11.70 13.39
C TRP A 33 -16.61 -12.92 13.99
N ALA A 34 -17.76 -13.34 13.46
CA ALA A 34 -18.57 -14.43 14.05
C ALA A 34 -17.77 -15.73 14.19
N ASP A 35 -16.92 -16.04 13.20
CA ASP A 35 -16.12 -17.25 13.16
C ASP A 35 -14.81 -17.17 13.97
N CYS A 36 -14.53 -16.04 14.64
CA CYS A 36 -13.33 -15.89 15.45
C CYS A 36 -13.44 -16.64 16.78
N VAL A 37 -12.79 -17.80 16.88
CA VAL A 37 -12.72 -18.62 18.10
C VAL A 37 -11.55 -18.25 19.03
N HIS A 38 -10.87 -17.16 18.80
CA HIS A 38 -9.72 -16.66 19.57
C HIS A 38 -8.56 -17.67 19.75
N CYS A 39 -8.34 -18.60 18.82
CA CYS A 39 -7.32 -19.68 18.90
C CYS A 39 -5.87 -19.16 18.95
N GLY A 40 -5.59 -17.96 18.42
CA GLY A 40 -4.27 -17.34 18.47
C GLY A 40 -3.33 -17.66 17.30
N MET A 41 -3.75 -18.44 16.29
CA MET A 41 -2.90 -18.76 15.14
C MET A 41 -2.44 -17.52 14.35
N CYS A 42 -3.19 -16.41 14.43
CA CYS A 42 -2.86 -15.14 13.81
C CYS A 42 -1.76 -14.33 14.56
N LEU A 43 -1.35 -14.75 15.76
CA LEU A 43 -0.42 -13.98 16.60
C LEU A 43 0.98 -13.92 15.99
N GLU A 44 1.52 -15.04 15.52
CA GLU A 44 2.85 -15.12 14.91
C GLU A 44 2.97 -14.30 13.63
N ALA A 45 1.87 -14.12 12.90
CA ALA A 45 1.85 -13.33 11.67
C ALA A 45 1.75 -11.82 11.94
N CYS A 46 1.51 -11.39 13.18
CA CYS A 46 1.21 -10.00 13.49
C CYS A 46 2.47 -9.21 13.91
N PRO A 47 2.97 -8.28 13.09
CA PRO A 47 4.18 -7.52 13.43
C PRO A 47 3.99 -6.59 14.62
N THR A 48 2.79 -6.04 14.85
CA THR A 48 2.55 -5.16 16.01
C THR A 48 2.47 -5.94 17.32
N TYR A 49 2.00 -7.18 17.28
CA TYR A 49 2.05 -8.06 18.44
C TYR A 49 3.48 -8.53 18.73
N GLU A 50 4.25 -8.85 17.72
CA GLU A 50 5.68 -9.20 17.84
C GLU A 50 6.46 -8.12 18.57
N ILE A 51 6.25 -6.85 18.22
CA ILE A 51 6.97 -5.71 18.83
C ILE A 51 6.50 -5.42 20.26
N THR A 52 5.19 -5.51 20.53
CA THR A 52 4.64 -5.02 21.81
C THR A 52 4.38 -6.12 22.84
N GLY A 53 4.13 -7.35 22.41
CA GLY A 53 3.66 -8.45 23.25
C GLY A 53 2.28 -8.20 23.88
N GLN A 54 1.58 -7.11 23.52
CA GLN A 54 0.31 -6.73 24.12
C GLN A 54 -0.87 -7.31 23.36
N GLU A 55 -1.79 -7.96 24.07
CA GLU A 55 -2.94 -8.61 23.46
C GLU A 55 -3.82 -7.65 22.65
N GLN A 56 -4.00 -6.42 23.12
CA GLN A 56 -4.76 -5.40 22.40
C GLN A 56 -4.17 -5.03 21.02
N HIS A 57 -2.88 -5.26 20.82
CA HIS A 57 -2.20 -5.07 19.55
C HIS A 57 -2.13 -6.34 18.70
N SER A 58 -2.75 -7.43 19.17
CA SER A 58 -2.89 -8.67 18.41
C SER A 58 -4.13 -8.64 17.50
N PRO A 59 -4.18 -9.47 16.44
CA PRO A 59 -5.37 -9.53 15.59
C PRO A 59 -6.63 -9.96 16.35
N ARG A 60 -6.55 -11.05 17.13
CA ARG A 60 -7.71 -11.52 17.92
C ARG A 60 -8.11 -10.53 19.01
N GLY A 61 -7.16 -9.81 19.59
CA GLY A 61 -7.44 -8.74 20.58
C GLY A 61 -8.20 -7.59 19.93
N ARG A 62 -7.82 -7.18 18.69
CA ARG A 62 -8.56 -6.17 17.93
C ARG A 62 -9.97 -6.63 17.57
N VAL A 63 -10.15 -7.88 17.13
CA VAL A 63 -11.48 -8.47 16.90
C VAL A 63 -12.31 -8.40 18.17
N HIS A 64 -11.73 -8.76 19.33
CA HIS A 64 -12.43 -8.68 20.63
C HIS A 64 -12.83 -7.25 20.98
N LEU A 65 -11.96 -6.26 20.77
CA LEU A 65 -12.27 -4.85 21.01
C LEU A 65 -13.40 -4.35 20.10
N ILE A 66 -13.36 -4.67 18.81
CA ILE A 66 -14.38 -4.32 17.82
C ILE A 66 -15.74 -4.91 18.24
N LYS A 67 -15.76 -6.21 18.57
CA LYS A 67 -16.95 -6.87 19.10
C LYS A 67 -17.44 -6.25 20.39
N SER A 68 -16.55 -5.87 21.31
CA SER A 68 -16.92 -5.24 22.58
C SER A 68 -17.63 -3.89 22.39
N VAL A 69 -17.24 -3.12 21.36
CA VAL A 69 -17.97 -1.90 20.99
C VAL A 69 -19.34 -2.23 20.40
N ALA A 70 -19.43 -3.23 19.54
CA ALA A 70 -20.72 -3.69 18.99
C ALA A 70 -21.68 -4.17 20.07
N ASP A 71 -21.16 -4.91 21.07
CA ASP A 71 -21.91 -5.40 22.22
C ASP A 71 -22.29 -4.29 23.25
N GLY A 72 -21.86 -3.04 23.03
CA GLY A 72 -22.09 -1.94 23.99
C GLY A 72 -21.27 -2.03 25.27
N LYS A 73 -20.23 -2.87 25.32
CA LYS A 73 -19.34 -3.05 26.50
C LYS A 73 -18.18 -2.05 26.50
N LEU A 74 -17.88 -1.47 25.36
CA LEU A 74 -16.82 -0.49 25.16
C LEU A 74 -17.35 0.64 24.29
N GLU A 75 -16.94 1.88 24.58
CA GLU A 75 -17.26 3.04 23.77
C GLU A 75 -16.17 3.29 22.71
N VAL A 76 -16.55 4.01 21.64
CA VAL A 76 -15.59 4.51 20.64
C VAL A 76 -14.85 5.69 21.26
N ASN A 77 -13.70 5.42 21.86
CA ASN A 77 -12.84 6.38 22.56
C ASN A 77 -11.35 6.14 22.24
N GLU A 78 -10.45 6.86 22.92
CA GLU A 78 -9.00 6.73 22.69
C GLU A 78 -8.47 5.33 23.00
N GLN A 79 -9.00 4.63 23.99
CA GLN A 79 -8.59 3.26 24.35
C GLN A 79 -8.93 2.25 23.26
N PHE A 80 -10.01 2.48 22.53
CA PHE A 80 -10.36 1.70 21.33
C PHE A 80 -9.56 2.16 20.11
N MET A 81 -9.37 3.48 19.95
CA MET A 81 -8.67 4.06 18.80
C MET A 81 -7.23 3.58 18.68
N ASP A 82 -6.47 3.59 19.78
CA ASP A 82 -5.04 3.29 19.77
C ASP A 82 -4.71 1.90 19.18
N PRO A 83 -5.28 0.78 19.65
CA PRO A 83 -5.02 -0.54 19.09
C PRO A 83 -5.45 -0.67 17.61
N VAL A 84 -6.56 -0.02 17.22
CA VAL A 84 -7.09 -0.06 15.86
C VAL A 84 -6.18 0.69 14.89
N PHE A 85 -5.70 1.90 15.26
CA PHE A 85 -4.77 2.66 14.42
C PHE A 85 -3.32 2.18 14.54
N ALA A 86 -2.96 1.42 15.57
CA ALA A 86 -1.69 0.72 15.63
C ALA A 86 -1.59 -0.46 14.66
N CYS A 87 -2.68 -0.94 14.08
CA CYS A 87 -2.66 -1.98 13.05
C CYS A 87 -2.02 -1.46 11.76
N LEU A 88 -1.16 -2.27 11.14
CA LEU A 88 -0.54 -1.99 9.83
C LEU A 88 -1.46 -2.32 8.66
N ASP A 89 -2.56 -3.00 8.92
CA ASP A 89 -3.49 -3.48 7.89
C ASP A 89 -2.80 -4.31 6.79
N CYS A 90 -1.87 -5.15 7.21
CA CYS A 90 -1.04 -5.95 6.31
C CYS A 90 -1.70 -7.26 5.87
N LYS A 91 -2.86 -7.60 6.40
CA LYS A 91 -3.68 -8.80 6.09
C LYS A 91 -3.00 -10.16 6.35
N ALA A 92 -1.79 -10.20 6.90
CA ALA A 92 -1.11 -11.45 7.22
C ALA A 92 -1.90 -12.34 8.20
N CYS A 93 -2.62 -11.74 9.11
CA CYS A 93 -3.48 -12.44 10.06
C CYS A 93 -4.71 -13.10 9.41
N THR A 94 -5.26 -12.54 8.34
CA THR A 94 -6.33 -13.14 7.53
C THR A 94 -5.80 -14.40 6.85
N THR A 95 -4.65 -14.33 6.17
CA THR A 95 -4.01 -15.50 5.54
C THR A 95 -3.65 -16.61 6.56
N ALA A 96 -3.28 -16.22 7.78
CA ALA A 96 -2.94 -17.17 8.83
C ALA A 96 -4.16 -17.77 9.55
N CYS A 97 -5.37 -17.23 9.30
CA CYS A 97 -6.58 -17.66 9.98
C CYS A 97 -7.22 -18.87 9.29
N PRO A 98 -7.38 -20.02 9.98
CA PRO A 98 -8.03 -21.19 9.39
C PRO A 98 -9.55 -21.03 9.21
N ALA A 99 -10.14 -19.99 9.85
CA ALA A 99 -11.56 -19.63 9.75
C ALA A 99 -11.79 -18.41 8.83
N ASP A 100 -10.74 -17.98 8.13
CA ASP A 100 -10.78 -16.88 7.15
C ASP A 100 -11.40 -15.55 7.68
N VAL A 101 -11.16 -15.25 8.95
CA VAL A 101 -11.65 -14.01 9.58
C VAL A 101 -10.99 -12.80 8.92
N ASP A 102 -11.78 -11.94 8.28
CA ASP A 102 -11.30 -10.72 7.63
C ASP A 102 -11.00 -9.59 8.63
N VAL A 103 -9.86 -9.74 9.32
CA VAL A 103 -9.39 -8.74 10.29
C VAL A 103 -9.08 -7.40 9.62
N GLY A 104 -8.57 -7.40 8.36
CA GLY A 104 -8.26 -6.19 7.62
C GLY A 104 -9.51 -5.35 7.38
N GLY A 105 -10.56 -5.93 6.81
CA GLY A 105 -11.83 -5.26 6.59
C GLY A 105 -12.45 -4.72 7.89
N LEU A 106 -12.41 -5.51 8.98
CA LEU A 106 -12.86 -5.05 10.31
C LEU A 106 -12.08 -3.81 10.79
N ILE A 107 -10.78 -3.77 10.57
CA ILE A 107 -9.93 -2.62 10.95
C ILE A 107 -10.29 -1.38 10.14
N GLU A 108 -10.50 -1.49 8.83
CA GLU A 108 -10.89 -0.37 7.96
C GLU A 108 -12.27 0.19 8.35
N GLU A 109 -13.24 -0.69 8.62
CA GLU A 109 -14.57 -0.32 9.10
C GLU A 109 -14.49 0.37 10.47
N ALA A 110 -13.74 -0.20 11.43
CA ALA A 110 -13.54 0.39 12.74
C ALA A 110 -12.84 1.77 12.67
N ARG A 111 -11.85 1.94 11.80
CA ARG A 111 -11.21 3.24 11.56
C ARG A 111 -12.20 4.27 11.01
N GLY A 112 -13.12 3.84 10.14
CA GLY A 112 -14.22 4.67 9.65
C GLY A 112 -15.10 5.16 10.80
N GLN A 113 -15.53 4.28 11.70
CA GLN A 113 -16.32 4.61 12.88
C GLN A 113 -15.58 5.58 13.81
N ILE A 114 -14.29 5.31 14.09
CA ILE A 114 -13.48 6.19 14.94
C ILE A 114 -13.39 7.60 14.33
N ARG A 115 -13.16 7.72 13.02
CA ARG A 115 -13.07 9.04 12.36
C ARG A 115 -14.39 9.80 12.34
N GLN A 116 -15.52 9.11 12.28
CA GLN A 116 -16.84 9.73 12.39
C GLN A 116 -17.12 10.21 13.82
N ALA A 117 -16.79 9.39 14.83
CA ALA A 117 -16.99 9.73 16.24
C ALA A 117 -15.95 10.74 16.76
N MET A 118 -14.70 10.63 16.31
CA MET A 118 -13.54 11.40 16.77
C MET A 118 -12.78 12.01 15.58
N PRO A 119 -13.33 13.02 14.91
CA PRO A 119 -12.68 13.64 13.77
C PRO A 119 -11.37 14.33 14.16
N LEU A 120 -10.38 14.28 13.23
CA LEU A 120 -9.13 15.00 13.43
C LEU A 120 -9.38 16.51 13.43
N THR A 121 -8.95 17.20 14.49
CA THR A 121 -9.09 18.63 14.67
C THR A 121 -7.73 19.34 14.71
N GLY A 122 -7.76 20.68 14.75
CA GLY A 122 -6.55 21.49 14.83
C GLY A 122 -5.63 21.34 13.62
N TRP A 123 -4.31 21.49 13.85
CA TRP A 123 -3.31 21.43 12.78
C TRP A 123 -3.21 20.04 12.14
N ARG A 124 -3.38 18.96 12.91
CA ARG A 124 -3.38 17.59 12.40
C ARG A 124 -4.52 17.37 11.41
N GLY A 125 -5.72 17.86 11.73
CA GLY A 125 -6.87 17.82 10.84
C GLY A 125 -6.64 18.65 9.57
N ALA A 126 -6.04 19.84 9.69
CA ALA A 126 -5.71 20.69 8.55
C ALA A 126 -4.70 20.03 7.61
N VAL A 127 -3.63 19.45 8.14
CA VAL A 127 -2.61 18.71 7.37
C VAL A 127 -3.24 17.49 6.68
N SER A 128 -3.99 16.68 7.41
CA SER A 128 -4.70 15.52 6.85
C SER A 128 -5.61 15.94 5.70
N LYS A 129 -6.44 16.97 5.91
CA LYS A 129 -7.34 17.51 4.88
C LYS A 129 -6.58 18.04 3.67
N PHE A 130 -5.46 18.71 3.87
CA PHE A 130 -4.64 19.21 2.76
C PHE A 130 -4.12 18.06 1.88
N PHE A 131 -3.55 17.01 2.49
CA PHE A 131 -3.02 15.89 1.73
C PHE A 131 -4.13 14.98 1.17
N LEU A 132 -5.04 14.50 2.02
CA LEU A 132 -6.05 13.52 1.64
C LEU A 132 -7.15 14.10 0.74
N HIS A 133 -7.59 15.35 0.98
CA HIS A 133 -8.64 15.94 0.16
C HIS A 133 -8.10 16.95 -0.88
N GLY A 134 -7.00 17.64 -0.55
CA GLY A 134 -6.45 18.71 -1.39
C GLY A 134 -5.46 18.25 -2.44
N LEU A 135 -4.66 17.22 -2.16
CA LEU A 135 -3.53 16.84 -3.01
C LEU A 135 -3.74 15.48 -3.71
N PHE A 136 -3.85 14.39 -2.97
CA PHE A 136 -3.87 13.03 -3.54
C PHE A 136 -5.02 12.74 -4.52
N PRO A 137 -6.26 13.22 -4.32
CA PRO A 137 -7.35 13.01 -5.25
C PRO A 137 -7.20 13.78 -6.58
N HIS A 138 -6.28 14.75 -6.64
CA HIS A 138 -6.15 15.68 -7.76
C HIS A 138 -4.83 15.48 -8.52
N PRO A 139 -4.79 14.67 -9.60
CA PRO A 139 -3.57 14.38 -10.34
C PRO A 139 -2.81 15.62 -10.81
N GLY A 140 -3.51 16.69 -11.23
CA GLY A 140 -2.87 17.94 -11.66
C GLY A 140 -2.14 18.69 -10.53
N ARG A 141 -2.73 18.71 -9.32
CA ARG A 141 -2.07 19.31 -8.14
C ARG A 141 -0.87 18.49 -7.70
N LEU A 142 -1.02 17.18 -7.73
CA LEU A 142 0.05 16.25 -7.38
C LEU A 142 1.23 16.35 -8.36
N GLN A 143 0.96 16.50 -9.67
CA GLN A 143 1.97 16.79 -10.67
C GLN A 143 2.68 18.12 -10.44
N SER A 144 1.95 19.16 -10.03
CA SER A 144 2.53 20.46 -9.69
C SER A 144 3.47 20.35 -8.48
N ALA A 145 3.07 19.60 -7.46
CA ALA A 145 3.93 19.29 -6.30
C ALA A 145 5.18 18.49 -6.73
N GLY A 146 5.01 17.51 -7.62
CA GLY A 146 6.13 16.75 -8.20
C GLY A 146 7.10 17.62 -9.00
N ASN A 147 6.59 18.60 -9.77
CA ASN A 147 7.45 19.56 -10.49
C ASN A 147 8.24 20.46 -9.52
N LEU A 148 7.63 20.86 -8.41
CA LEU A 148 8.32 21.63 -7.36
C LEU A 148 9.40 20.79 -6.70
N LEU A 149 9.12 19.51 -6.40
CA LEU A 149 10.09 18.57 -5.85
C LEU A 149 11.25 18.34 -6.84
N LYS A 150 10.95 18.20 -8.13
CA LYS A 150 11.97 18.08 -9.18
C LYS A 150 12.85 19.34 -9.25
N LEU A 151 12.27 20.53 -9.09
CA LEU A 151 13.02 21.79 -9.03
C LEU A 151 13.94 21.80 -7.79
N TYR A 152 13.42 21.43 -6.61
CA TYR A 152 14.21 21.27 -5.39
C TYR A 152 15.43 20.37 -5.59
N GLN A 153 15.25 19.21 -6.23
CA GLN A 153 16.32 18.25 -6.52
C GLN A 153 17.34 18.77 -7.54
N LYS A 154 16.90 19.53 -8.58
CA LYS A 154 17.77 20.01 -9.67
C LYS A 154 18.47 21.32 -9.38
N SER A 155 17.89 22.21 -8.56
CA SER A 155 18.42 23.54 -8.27
C SER A 155 19.66 23.57 -7.36
N GLY A 156 20.08 22.43 -6.82
CA GLY A 156 21.14 22.33 -5.83
C GLY A 156 20.68 22.64 -4.39
N VAL A 157 19.43 23.07 -4.18
CA VAL A 157 18.86 23.30 -2.84
C VAL A 157 18.88 22.03 -2.00
N GLN A 158 18.53 20.88 -2.57
CA GLN A 158 18.65 19.58 -1.90
C GLN A 158 20.06 19.32 -1.39
N THR A 159 21.07 19.55 -2.24
CA THR A 159 22.48 19.37 -1.86
C THR A 159 22.89 20.33 -0.74
N ALA A 160 22.41 21.57 -0.78
CA ALA A 160 22.66 22.56 0.27
C ALA A 160 22.00 22.13 1.58
N VAL A 161 20.72 21.72 1.59
CA VAL A 161 19.99 21.22 2.76
C VAL A 161 20.71 20.04 3.40
N ARG A 162 21.18 19.07 2.60
CA ARG A 162 21.91 17.89 3.08
C ARG A 162 23.28 18.25 3.66
N LYS A 163 24.02 19.21 3.04
CA LYS A 163 25.36 19.62 3.49
C LYS A 163 25.35 20.55 4.71
N THR A 164 24.35 21.40 4.85
CA THR A 164 24.26 22.38 5.95
C THR A 164 23.81 21.78 7.27
N GLY A 165 23.43 20.48 7.28
CA GLY A 165 22.91 19.83 8.48
C GLY A 165 21.49 20.27 8.87
N LEU A 166 20.79 20.98 7.99
CA LEU A 166 19.39 21.41 8.23
C LEU A 166 18.46 20.23 8.51
N LEU A 167 18.75 19.06 7.93
CA LEU A 167 17.99 17.82 8.21
C LEU A 167 18.08 17.39 9.69
N LYS A 168 19.13 17.76 10.42
CA LYS A 168 19.28 17.42 11.85
C LYS A 168 18.26 18.11 12.76
N ILE A 169 17.58 19.15 12.26
CA ILE A 169 16.51 19.85 13.01
C ILE A 169 15.17 19.13 12.83
N MET A 170 15.03 18.30 11.80
CA MET A 170 13.83 17.53 11.54
C MET A 170 13.82 16.23 12.38
N PRO A 171 12.62 15.67 12.67
CA PRO A 171 12.52 14.32 13.20
C PRO A 171 13.30 13.33 12.32
N GLU A 172 14.01 12.39 12.94
CA GLU A 172 14.95 11.49 12.26
C GLU A 172 14.31 10.73 11.08
N HIS A 173 13.09 10.22 11.28
CA HIS A 173 12.36 9.50 10.22
C HIS A 173 12.08 10.38 8.99
N LEU A 174 11.77 11.67 9.16
CA LEU A 174 11.55 12.60 8.05
C LEU A 174 12.87 12.98 7.35
N ALA A 175 13.93 13.12 8.11
CA ALA A 175 15.27 13.37 7.55
C ALA A 175 15.74 12.18 6.70
N THR A 176 15.56 10.96 7.20
CA THR A 176 15.89 9.73 6.47
C THR A 176 15.02 9.58 5.21
N MET A 177 13.72 9.87 5.29
CA MET A 177 12.83 9.89 4.11
C MET A 177 13.31 10.86 3.02
N GLU A 178 13.79 12.06 3.40
CA GLU A 178 14.36 13.00 2.44
C GLU A 178 15.64 12.45 1.80
N THR A 179 16.49 11.77 2.56
CA THR A 179 17.75 11.19 2.07
C THR A 179 17.52 10.11 1.02
N VAL A 180 16.54 9.23 1.24
CA VAL A 180 16.23 8.10 0.34
C VAL A 180 15.24 8.45 -0.78
N MET A 181 14.78 9.70 -0.84
CA MET A 181 13.79 10.14 -1.82
C MET A 181 14.26 9.90 -3.25
N PRO A 182 13.49 9.20 -4.09
CA PRO A 182 13.87 8.94 -5.47
C PRO A 182 13.93 10.22 -6.31
N LYS A 183 14.74 10.21 -7.35
CA LYS A 183 14.81 11.33 -8.30
C LYS A 183 13.54 11.40 -9.13
N VAL A 184 12.82 12.52 -9.04
CA VAL A 184 11.59 12.75 -9.79
C VAL A 184 11.89 12.86 -11.27
N LYS A 185 11.31 11.94 -12.06
CA LYS A 185 11.38 11.91 -13.52
C LYS A 185 10.13 12.54 -14.16
N GLN A 186 9.91 12.30 -15.44
CA GLN A 186 8.72 12.78 -16.12
C GLN A 186 7.55 11.83 -15.86
N SER A 187 6.41 12.38 -15.44
CA SER A 187 5.17 11.63 -15.26
C SER A 187 4.76 10.90 -16.54
N VAL A 188 4.31 9.67 -16.38
CA VAL A 188 3.80 8.82 -17.48
C VAL A 188 2.53 9.44 -18.07
N ARG A 189 1.65 10.02 -17.26
CA ARG A 189 0.48 10.76 -17.74
C ARG A 189 0.87 11.91 -18.67
N LYS A 190 1.99 12.60 -18.40
CA LYS A 190 2.49 13.68 -19.23
C LYS A 190 3.22 13.16 -20.46
N LYS A 191 3.94 12.05 -20.33
CA LYS A 191 4.69 11.43 -21.45
C LYS A 191 3.73 10.94 -22.53
N TYR A 192 2.65 10.29 -22.15
CA TYR A 192 1.66 9.68 -23.05
C TYR A 192 0.34 10.48 -23.15
N ASN A 193 0.34 11.78 -22.82
CA ASN A 193 -0.89 12.58 -22.77
C ASN A 193 -1.59 12.77 -24.13
N LYS A 194 -0.85 12.60 -25.24
CA LYS A 194 -1.36 12.74 -26.61
C LYS A 194 -1.92 11.43 -27.14
N GLU A 195 -1.54 10.32 -26.54
CA GLU A 195 -1.95 8.98 -26.93
C GLU A 195 -3.07 8.51 -25.99
N GLU A 196 -4.16 8.02 -26.55
CA GLU A 196 -5.18 7.35 -25.71
C GLU A 196 -4.73 5.94 -25.38
N VAL A 197 -3.98 5.32 -26.31
CA VAL A 197 -3.46 3.96 -26.20
C VAL A 197 -2.02 3.94 -26.69
N VAL A 198 -1.09 3.47 -25.88
CA VAL A 198 0.28 3.19 -26.27
C VAL A 198 0.30 1.83 -26.96
N LYS A 199 0.65 1.83 -28.25
CA LYS A 199 0.60 0.63 -29.08
C LYS A 199 1.70 -0.37 -28.74
N ALA A 200 1.40 -1.65 -28.91
CA ALA A 200 2.33 -2.75 -28.81
C ALA A 200 3.54 -2.57 -29.75
N LYS A 201 4.73 -3.04 -29.30
CA LYS A 201 5.94 -3.05 -30.12
C LYS A 201 5.95 -4.29 -31.03
N GLY A 202 4.98 -4.42 -31.90
CA GLY A 202 4.80 -5.56 -32.81
C GLY A 202 3.34 -5.89 -33.00
N GLU A 203 3.01 -7.17 -33.15
CA GLU A 203 1.63 -7.62 -33.26
C GLU A 203 0.90 -7.42 -31.92
N THR A 204 -0.27 -6.80 -31.97
CA THR A 204 -1.15 -6.64 -30.81
C THR A 204 -1.83 -7.97 -30.49
N LYS A 205 -1.60 -8.47 -29.28
CA LYS A 205 -2.22 -9.70 -28.77
C LYS A 205 -3.40 -9.39 -27.86
N ASN A 206 -3.25 -8.37 -26.99
CA ASN A 206 -4.26 -7.98 -26.00
C ASN A 206 -4.33 -6.46 -25.88
N GLU A 207 -5.43 -5.99 -25.31
CA GLU A 207 -5.59 -4.61 -24.85
C GLU A 207 -5.73 -4.59 -23.33
N VAL A 208 -4.99 -3.73 -22.65
CA VAL A 208 -5.05 -3.55 -21.21
C VAL A 208 -5.13 -2.08 -20.84
N ALA A 209 -5.79 -1.76 -19.75
CA ALA A 209 -5.70 -0.43 -19.16
C ALA A 209 -4.74 -0.44 -17.97
N PHE A 210 -3.91 0.59 -17.86
CA PHE A 210 -2.91 0.70 -16.82
C PHE A 210 -3.28 1.74 -15.77
N LEU A 211 -3.31 1.31 -14.49
CA LEU A 211 -3.43 2.21 -13.36
C LEU A 211 -2.07 2.87 -13.07
N VAL A 212 -1.92 4.11 -13.45
CA VAL A 212 -0.69 4.90 -13.22
C VAL A 212 -0.51 5.26 -11.75
N GLY A 213 -1.59 5.33 -10.99
CA GLY A 213 -1.58 5.68 -9.58
C GLY A 213 -1.34 7.18 -9.31
N CYS A 214 -1.16 7.53 -8.04
CA CYS A 214 -0.90 8.90 -7.59
C CYS A 214 0.60 9.10 -7.24
N VAL A 215 1.08 8.47 -6.17
CA VAL A 215 2.49 8.54 -5.74
C VAL A 215 3.41 7.90 -6.79
N MET A 216 2.97 6.80 -7.42
CA MET A 216 3.70 6.12 -8.49
C MET A 216 4.02 7.06 -9.66
N ASP A 217 3.05 7.88 -10.11
CA ASP A 217 3.27 8.78 -11.26
C ASP A 217 4.22 9.94 -10.93
N VAL A 218 4.34 10.34 -9.67
CA VAL A 218 5.18 11.47 -9.26
C VAL A 218 6.57 11.03 -8.82
N MET A 219 6.66 10.02 -7.97
CA MET A 219 7.93 9.62 -7.35
C MET A 219 8.59 8.44 -8.06
N PHE A 220 7.80 7.58 -8.68
CA PHE A 220 8.24 6.33 -9.30
C PHE A 220 7.81 6.22 -10.77
N SER A 221 7.77 7.35 -11.46
CA SER A 221 7.35 7.40 -12.87
C SER A 221 8.23 6.57 -13.81
N ASP A 222 9.46 6.27 -13.46
CA ASP A 222 10.32 5.34 -14.16
C ASP A 222 9.85 3.89 -14.07
N ILE A 223 9.29 3.49 -12.94
CA ILE A 223 8.67 2.16 -12.79
C ILE A 223 7.43 2.06 -13.67
N ASN A 224 6.60 3.11 -13.66
CA ASN A 224 5.44 3.18 -14.55
C ASN A 224 5.86 3.12 -16.04
N ASP A 225 6.93 3.81 -16.40
CA ASP A 225 7.48 3.78 -17.77
C ASP A 225 7.99 2.38 -18.12
N SER A 226 8.72 1.73 -17.23
CA SER A 226 9.14 0.33 -17.38
C SER A 226 7.92 -0.61 -17.53
N THR A 227 6.83 -0.37 -16.77
CA THR A 227 5.61 -1.16 -16.92
C THR A 227 5.02 -1.04 -18.31
N VAL A 228 4.87 0.18 -18.84
CA VAL A 228 4.37 0.40 -20.19
C VAL A 228 5.29 -0.24 -21.23
N ASN A 229 6.61 -0.10 -21.06
CA ASN A 229 7.60 -0.70 -21.96
C ASN A 229 7.51 -2.23 -22.00
N VAL A 230 7.41 -2.86 -20.84
CA VAL A 230 7.30 -4.33 -20.72
C VAL A 230 5.99 -4.82 -21.32
N LEU A 231 4.87 -4.19 -20.99
CA LEU A 231 3.57 -4.57 -21.53
C LEU A 231 3.53 -4.43 -23.06
N THR A 232 3.99 -3.30 -23.60
CA THR A 232 3.99 -3.07 -25.05
C THR A 232 4.94 -4.01 -25.79
N ARG A 233 6.09 -4.36 -25.20
CA ARG A 233 7.02 -5.33 -25.78
C ARG A 233 6.37 -6.73 -25.89
N ASN A 234 5.53 -7.07 -24.92
CA ASN A 234 4.86 -8.37 -24.89
C ASN A 234 3.55 -8.41 -25.68
N GLY A 235 3.33 -7.45 -26.58
CA GLY A 235 2.19 -7.44 -27.49
C GLY A 235 0.91 -6.86 -26.90
N ASN A 236 1.02 -6.02 -25.86
CA ASN A 236 -0.16 -5.39 -25.29
C ASN A 236 -0.29 -3.94 -25.76
N ASP A 237 -1.46 -3.56 -26.25
CA ASP A 237 -1.87 -2.17 -26.36
C ASP A 237 -2.23 -1.66 -24.97
N VAL A 238 -1.63 -0.56 -24.52
CA VAL A 238 -1.77 -0.06 -23.15
C VAL A 238 -2.57 1.23 -23.14
N ALA A 239 -3.83 1.17 -22.70
CA ALA A 239 -4.65 2.35 -22.46
C ALA A 239 -4.27 3.01 -21.12
N ILE A 240 -4.17 4.35 -21.13
CA ILE A 240 -3.93 5.16 -19.92
C ILE A 240 -5.10 6.13 -19.75
N PRO A 241 -6.19 5.72 -19.08
CA PRO A 241 -7.36 6.55 -18.93
C PRO A 241 -7.05 7.88 -18.27
N LYS A 242 -7.38 9.00 -18.93
CA LYS A 242 -7.05 10.36 -18.43
C LYS A 242 -7.80 10.73 -17.14
N LYS A 243 -9.00 10.13 -16.95
CA LYS A 243 -9.89 10.42 -15.81
C LYS A 243 -9.57 9.57 -14.56
N GLN A 244 -8.66 8.59 -14.66
CA GLN A 244 -8.26 7.81 -13.49
C GLN A 244 -7.67 8.69 -12.39
N THR A 245 -7.86 8.31 -11.14
CA THR A 245 -7.40 9.07 -9.98
C THR A 245 -6.61 8.21 -9.00
N CYS A 246 -6.44 8.67 -7.74
CA CYS A 246 -5.90 7.84 -6.66
C CYS A 246 -6.79 6.60 -6.46
N CYS A 247 -6.19 5.46 -6.12
CA CYS A 247 -6.95 4.23 -5.81
C CYS A 247 -7.82 4.35 -4.55
N GLY A 248 -7.53 5.29 -3.66
CA GLY A 248 -8.28 5.48 -2.43
C GLY A 248 -7.68 4.81 -1.18
N ALA A 249 -6.71 3.90 -1.32
CA ALA A 249 -6.14 3.15 -0.20
C ALA A 249 -5.73 4.04 0.99
N LEU A 250 -5.01 5.15 0.74
CA LEU A 250 -4.59 6.07 1.80
C LEU A 250 -5.76 6.69 2.57
N HIS A 251 -6.90 6.90 1.90
CA HIS A 251 -8.10 7.45 2.51
C HIS A 251 -8.78 6.41 3.39
N VAL A 252 -9.01 5.21 2.85
CA VAL A 252 -9.66 4.10 3.55
C VAL A 252 -8.85 3.69 4.78
N HIS A 253 -7.54 3.50 4.64
CA HIS A 253 -6.64 3.19 5.76
C HIS A 253 -6.58 4.32 6.81
N ALA A 254 -6.86 5.57 6.44
CA ALA A 254 -7.00 6.68 7.39
C ALA A 254 -8.40 6.79 8.01
N GLY A 255 -9.35 5.93 7.61
CA GLY A 255 -10.75 5.93 8.06
C GLY A 255 -11.67 6.87 7.27
N ASP A 256 -11.21 7.41 6.14
CA ASP A 256 -12.02 8.28 5.25
C ASP A 256 -12.66 7.46 4.12
N ARG A 257 -13.64 6.61 4.49
CA ARG A 257 -14.32 5.72 3.55
C ARG A 257 -15.18 6.49 2.53
N ASP A 258 -15.72 7.66 2.90
CA ASP A 258 -16.50 8.51 1.98
C ASP A 258 -15.66 9.00 0.79
N MET A 259 -14.42 9.45 1.06
CA MET A 259 -13.50 9.80 -0.02
C MET A 259 -13.07 8.55 -0.79
N GLY A 260 -12.85 7.42 -0.11
CA GLY A 260 -12.59 6.12 -0.75
C GLY A 260 -13.68 5.78 -1.78
N ARG A 261 -14.96 5.83 -1.40
CA ARG A 261 -16.12 5.62 -2.30
C ARG A 261 -16.12 6.57 -3.50
N LYS A 262 -15.87 7.85 -3.24
CA LYS A 262 -15.82 8.84 -4.32
C LYS A 262 -14.74 8.53 -5.35
N LEU A 263 -13.55 8.13 -4.90
CA LEU A 263 -12.44 7.77 -5.76
C LEU A 263 -12.69 6.45 -6.49
N ALA A 264 -13.31 5.48 -5.81
CA ALA A 264 -13.72 4.21 -6.41
C ALA A 264 -14.72 4.43 -7.55
N LYS A 265 -15.80 5.19 -7.32
CA LYS A 265 -16.79 5.55 -8.36
C LYS A 265 -16.09 6.17 -9.58
N GLN A 266 -15.18 7.12 -9.35
CA GLN A 266 -14.45 7.80 -10.43
C GLN A 266 -13.53 6.84 -11.21
N ASN A 267 -12.85 5.91 -10.54
CA ASN A 267 -12.01 4.93 -11.20
C ASN A 267 -12.84 3.89 -11.95
N ILE A 268 -13.92 3.36 -11.36
CA ILE A 268 -14.85 2.44 -12.03
C ILE A 268 -15.33 3.06 -13.36
N GLU A 269 -15.74 4.33 -13.35
CA GLU A 269 -16.14 5.03 -14.57
C GLU A 269 -14.99 5.23 -15.57
N ALA A 270 -13.78 5.55 -15.06
CA ALA A 270 -12.62 5.81 -15.90
C ALA A 270 -12.14 4.56 -16.66
N PHE A 271 -12.29 3.38 -16.08
CA PHE A 271 -11.86 2.09 -16.63
C PHE A 271 -13.01 1.25 -17.20
N GLY A 272 -14.24 1.77 -17.20
CA GLY A 272 -15.47 1.00 -17.48
C GLY A 272 -15.53 0.25 -18.82
N HIS A 273 -14.73 0.62 -19.81
CA HIS A 273 -14.68 0.01 -21.15
C HIS A 273 -13.54 -0.98 -21.35
N THR A 274 -12.83 -1.34 -20.28
CA THR A 274 -11.63 -2.20 -20.35
C THR A 274 -11.93 -3.56 -19.75
N ASP A 275 -11.42 -4.62 -20.37
CA ASP A 275 -11.57 -6.00 -19.86
C ASP A 275 -10.50 -6.36 -18.84
N THR A 276 -9.35 -5.68 -18.87
CA THR A 276 -8.22 -5.95 -17.94
C THR A 276 -7.62 -4.64 -17.45
N VAL A 277 -7.52 -4.48 -16.13
CA VAL A 277 -6.90 -3.34 -15.46
C VAL A 277 -5.63 -3.82 -14.76
N VAL A 278 -4.48 -3.41 -15.28
CA VAL A 278 -3.17 -3.78 -14.73
C VAL A 278 -2.71 -2.73 -13.73
N ALA A 279 -2.29 -3.19 -12.55
CA ALA A 279 -1.67 -2.36 -11.51
C ALA A 279 -0.23 -2.85 -11.24
N ASN A 280 0.69 -1.92 -10.95
CA ASN A 280 2.08 -2.23 -10.59
C ASN A 280 2.43 -1.81 -9.15
N ALA A 281 1.42 -1.55 -8.33
CA ALA A 281 1.59 -1.16 -6.94
C ALA A 281 0.63 -1.99 -6.08
N ALA A 282 1.18 -2.88 -5.27
CA ALA A 282 0.44 -3.86 -4.48
C ALA A 282 -0.71 -3.26 -3.67
N GLY A 283 -0.46 -2.16 -2.94
CA GLY A 283 -1.49 -1.49 -2.16
C GLY A 283 -2.57 -0.83 -3.01
N CYS A 284 -2.24 -0.39 -4.24
CA CYS A 284 -3.25 0.12 -5.16
C CYS A 284 -4.08 -1.03 -5.75
N GLY A 285 -3.44 -2.11 -6.21
CA GLY A 285 -4.13 -3.28 -6.76
C GLY A 285 -5.09 -3.88 -5.75
N CYS A 286 -4.64 -4.11 -4.51
CA CYS A 286 -5.48 -4.61 -3.42
C CYS A 286 -6.71 -3.73 -3.18
N MET A 287 -6.51 -2.41 -3.07
CA MET A 287 -7.63 -1.49 -2.87
C MET A 287 -8.65 -1.54 -4.02
N LEU A 288 -8.19 -1.68 -5.26
CA LEU A 288 -9.09 -1.79 -6.41
C LEU A 288 -9.94 -3.08 -6.37
N THR A 289 -9.37 -4.19 -5.90
CA THR A 289 -10.10 -5.47 -5.72
C THR A 289 -11.06 -5.43 -4.54
N GLU A 290 -10.86 -4.51 -3.60
CA GLU A 290 -11.69 -4.32 -2.40
C GLU A 290 -12.75 -3.22 -2.56
N TYR A 291 -12.88 -2.60 -3.73
CA TYR A 291 -13.92 -1.60 -3.97
C TYR A 291 -15.36 -2.08 -3.63
N PRO A 292 -15.76 -3.35 -3.85
CA PRO A 292 -17.07 -3.83 -3.43
C PRO A 292 -17.36 -3.61 -1.95
N GLU A 293 -16.36 -3.74 -1.09
CA GLU A 293 -16.47 -3.57 0.37
C GLU A 293 -16.79 -2.12 0.78
N LEU A 294 -16.56 -1.15 -0.09
CA LEU A 294 -16.92 0.24 0.15
C LEU A 294 -18.40 0.53 -0.02
N PHE A 295 -19.13 -0.30 -0.81
CA PHE A 295 -20.53 -0.08 -1.18
C PHE A 295 -21.49 -1.08 -0.53
N ARG A 296 -21.11 -1.72 0.55
CA ARG A 296 -21.81 -2.84 1.17
C ARG A 296 -23.19 -2.49 1.70
N GLU A 297 -23.36 -1.29 2.26
CA GLU A 297 -24.61 -0.80 2.84
C GLU A 297 -25.32 0.25 1.95
N GLU A 298 -24.70 0.63 0.84
CA GLU A 298 -25.17 1.65 -0.09
C GLU A 298 -25.56 1.02 -1.42
N GLU A 299 -26.17 1.75 -2.26
CA GLU A 299 -26.52 1.56 -3.67
C GLU A 299 -26.08 0.21 -4.29
N THR A 300 -26.98 -0.76 -4.36
CA THR A 300 -26.79 -2.09 -4.99
C THR A 300 -26.10 -1.97 -6.35
N GLU A 301 -26.49 -0.99 -7.18
CA GLU A 301 -25.89 -0.71 -8.48
C GLU A 301 -24.39 -0.44 -8.42
N TRP A 302 -23.91 0.36 -7.45
CA TRP A 302 -22.49 0.64 -7.32
C TRP A 302 -21.70 -0.55 -6.80
N ARG A 303 -22.30 -1.38 -5.98
CA ARG A 303 -21.69 -2.62 -5.52
C ARG A 303 -21.48 -3.60 -6.68
N GLU A 304 -22.51 -3.84 -7.49
CA GLU A 304 -22.43 -4.69 -8.67
C GLU A 304 -21.35 -4.19 -9.65
N ARG A 305 -21.33 -2.88 -9.95
CA ARG A 305 -20.30 -2.26 -10.77
C ARG A 305 -18.90 -2.38 -10.19
N ALA A 306 -18.76 -2.32 -8.87
CA ALA A 306 -17.48 -2.50 -8.17
C ALA A 306 -17.01 -3.96 -8.23
N GLU A 307 -17.92 -4.93 -8.11
CA GLU A 307 -17.65 -6.37 -8.28
C GLU A 307 -17.18 -6.68 -9.71
N GLU A 308 -17.88 -6.17 -10.72
CA GLU A 308 -17.46 -6.29 -12.12
C GLU A 308 -16.09 -5.64 -12.38
N PHE A 309 -15.83 -4.50 -11.77
CA PHE A 309 -14.55 -3.81 -11.90
C PHE A 309 -13.43 -4.58 -11.20
N ALA A 310 -13.64 -5.02 -9.95
CA ALA A 310 -12.65 -5.75 -9.16
C ALA A 310 -12.19 -7.04 -9.87
N ALA A 311 -13.11 -7.73 -10.54
CA ALA A 311 -12.80 -8.95 -11.31
C ALA A 311 -11.86 -8.72 -12.50
N LYS A 312 -11.71 -7.48 -12.97
CA LYS A 312 -10.82 -7.09 -14.08
C LYS A 312 -9.42 -6.66 -13.61
N VAL A 313 -9.23 -6.47 -12.31
CA VAL A 313 -7.98 -5.95 -11.75
C VAL A 313 -6.97 -7.07 -11.54
N VAL A 314 -5.75 -6.85 -12.01
CA VAL A 314 -4.66 -7.81 -11.88
C VAL A 314 -3.31 -7.11 -11.64
N ASP A 315 -2.45 -7.68 -10.80
CA ASP A 315 -1.06 -7.22 -10.67
C ASP A 315 -0.27 -7.50 -11.95
N VAL A 316 0.64 -6.59 -12.29
CA VAL A 316 1.45 -6.69 -13.50
C VAL A 316 2.27 -7.99 -13.58
N SER A 317 2.76 -8.48 -12.46
CA SER A 317 3.55 -9.72 -12.43
C SER A 317 2.67 -10.92 -12.72
N LYS A 318 1.50 -10.99 -12.10
CA LYS A 318 0.52 -12.03 -12.36
C LYS A 318 -0.01 -11.97 -13.79
N TYR A 319 -0.34 -10.77 -14.29
CA TYR A 319 -0.80 -10.59 -15.66
C TYR A 319 0.21 -11.13 -16.68
N LEU A 320 1.49 -10.75 -16.55
CA LEU A 320 2.55 -11.21 -17.45
C LEU A 320 2.75 -12.73 -17.38
N HIS A 321 2.75 -13.28 -16.16
CA HIS A 321 2.88 -14.72 -15.96
C HIS A 321 1.73 -15.48 -16.64
N ASP A 322 0.48 -15.08 -16.44
CA ASP A 322 -0.70 -15.79 -16.91
C ASP A 322 -0.95 -15.62 -18.42
N SER A 323 -0.68 -14.42 -18.97
CA SER A 323 -0.84 -14.14 -20.41
C SER A 323 0.34 -14.62 -21.26
N GLY A 324 1.45 -14.98 -20.64
CA GLY A 324 2.70 -15.29 -21.28
C GLY A 324 3.51 -14.04 -21.65
N TYR A 325 4.82 -14.13 -21.56
CA TYR A 325 5.75 -13.04 -21.87
C TYR A 325 7.02 -13.58 -22.56
N GLU A 326 7.70 -12.70 -23.28
CA GLU A 326 9.00 -13.02 -23.88
C GLU A 326 10.06 -13.08 -22.77
N LYS A 327 10.66 -14.25 -22.53
CA LYS A 327 11.76 -14.37 -21.58
C LYS A 327 12.98 -13.59 -22.08
N PRO A 328 13.56 -12.70 -21.26
CA PRO A 328 14.72 -11.93 -21.67
C PRO A 328 15.92 -12.83 -21.92
N LYS A 329 16.76 -12.45 -22.90
CA LYS A 329 17.98 -13.19 -23.28
C LYS A 329 19.26 -12.52 -22.78
N ALA A 330 19.19 -11.23 -22.44
CA ALA A 330 20.33 -10.50 -21.92
C ALA A 330 20.50 -10.77 -20.41
N GLU A 331 21.73 -11.07 -20.02
CA GLU A 331 22.07 -11.35 -18.62
C GLU A 331 22.03 -10.09 -17.77
N ILE A 332 21.51 -10.22 -16.54
CA ILE A 332 21.72 -9.28 -15.45
C ILE A 332 22.36 -10.04 -14.30
N ASN A 333 23.72 -10.02 -14.23
CA ASN A 333 24.45 -10.71 -13.20
C ASN A 333 24.26 -9.98 -11.86
N THR A 334 23.41 -10.53 -10.98
CA THR A 334 23.15 -9.98 -9.65
C THR A 334 22.60 -11.03 -8.71
N LYS A 335 22.98 -10.90 -7.44
CA LYS A 335 22.31 -11.60 -6.34
C LYS A 335 21.21 -10.70 -5.77
N LEU A 336 19.99 -11.18 -5.72
CA LEU A 336 18.88 -10.44 -5.16
C LEU A 336 18.06 -11.27 -4.19
N THR A 337 17.31 -10.57 -3.35
CA THR A 337 16.24 -11.19 -2.58
C THR A 337 14.91 -10.53 -2.91
N TYR A 338 13.80 -11.21 -2.61
CA TYR A 338 12.47 -10.70 -2.88
C TYR A 338 11.70 -10.47 -1.57
N HIS A 339 11.19 -9.24 -1.41
CA HIS A 339 10.27 -8.87 -0.34
C HIS A 339 8.83 -8.94 -0.86
N ASP A 340 8.02 -9.83 -0.30
CA ASP A 340 6.60 -9.89 -0.61
C ASP A 340 5.88 -8.67 -0.04
N ALA A 341 5.42 -7.78 -0.91
CA ALA A 341 4.55 -6.71 -0.47
C ALA A 341 3.27 -7.32 0.10
N CYS A 342 2.96 -6.98 1.35
CA CYS A 342 1.88 -7.64 2.10
C CYS A 342 0.52 -7.63 1.36
N HIS A 343 0.14 -6.50 0.75
CA HIS A 343 -1.08 -6.38 -0.05
C HIS A 343 -1.03 -7.15 -1.38
N LEU A 344 0.16 -7.54 -1.86
CA LEU A 344 0.28 -8.45 -3.00
C LEU A 344 0.12 -9.89 -2.54
N ALA A 345 0.89 -10.27 -1.51
CA ALA A 345 0.96 -11.65 -1.04
C ALA A 345 -0.29 -12.09 -0.26
N HIS A 346 -0.81 -11.24 0.62
CA HIS A 346 -1.95 -11.56 1.50
C HIS A 346 -3.28 -11.01 0.96
N GLY A 347 -3.26 -9.85 0.28
CA GLY A 347 -4.47 -9.25 -0.26
C GLY A 347 -4.87 -9.79 -1.64
N GLN A 348 -3.89 -10.09 -2.50
CA GLN A 348 -4.15 -10.52 -3.88
C GLN A 348 -3.70 -11.97 -4.16
N GLY A 349 -3.06 -12.66 -3.20
CA GLY A 349 -2.59 -14.04 -3.35
C GLY A 349 -1.42 -14.23 -4.33
N VAL A 350 -0.78 -13.15 -4.79
CA VAL A 350 0.31 -13.17 -5.76
C VAL A 350 1.63 -13.31 -5.03
N ARG A 351 2.32 -14.43 -5.22
CA ARG A 351 3.55 -14.79 -4.49
C ARG A 351 4.65 -15.35 -5.39
N GLN A 352 4.31 -16.28 -6.26
CA GLN A 352 5.26 -17.02 -7.10
C GLN A 352 5.56 -16.25 -8.40
N GLU A 353 4.58 -15.62 -8.98
CA GLU A 353 4.65 -14.96 -10.26
C GLU A 353 5.77 -13.90 -10.34
N PRO A 354 5.94 -13.00 -9.34
CA PRO A 354 7.07 -12.06 -9.36
C PRO A 354 8.44 -12.75 -9.29
N ARG A 355 8.52 -13.88 -8.57
CA ARG A 355 9.76 -14.66 -8.43
C ARG A 355 10.13 -15.35 -9.73
N GLU A 356 9.17 -15.93 -10.41
CA GLU A 356 9.38 -16.59 -11.69
C GLU A 356 9.83 -15.59 -12.76
N LEU A 357 9.19 -14.41 -12.82
CA LEU A 357 9.63 -13.32 -13.69
C LEU A 357 11.10 -12.92 -13.47
N LEU A 358 11.54 -12.86 -12.21
CA LEU A 358 12.91 -12.51 -11.85
C LEU A 358 13.91 -13.62 -12.20
N LEU A 359 13.53 -14.88 -11.92
CA LEU A 359 14.38 -16.05 -12.21
C LEU A 359 14.52 -16.36 -13.69
N ASP A 360 13.58 -15.89 -14.52
CA ASP A 360 13.68 -16.01 -15.97
C ASP A 360 14.67 -14.99 -16.60
N ILE A 361 15.19 -14.06 -15.81
CA ILE A 361 16.27 -13.15 -16.27
C ILE A 361 17.61 -13.88 -16.12
N PRO A 362 18.35 -14.15 -17.21
CA PRO A 362 19.64 -14.81 -17.12
C PRO A 362 20.62 -14.06 -16.21
N GLY A 363 21.35 -14.78 -15.37
CA GLY A 363 22.34 -14.24 -14.43
C GLY A 363 21.75 -13.71 -13.11
N VAL A 364 20.44 -13.75 -12.91
CA VAL A 364 19.82 -13.47 -11.63
C VAL A 364 19.90 -14.67 -10.71
N GLU A 365 20.50 -14.48 -9.55
CA GLU A 365 20.53 -15.45 -8.45
C GLU A 365 19.63 -14.94 -7.31
N MET A 366 18.58 -15.67 -6.98
CA MET A 366 17.67 -15.31 -5.91
C MET A 366 18.05 -15.99 -4.59
N VAL A 367 18.35 -15.19 -3.58
CA VAL A 367 18.61 -15.64 -2.21
C VAL A 367 17.32 -15.50 -1.40
N PRO A 368 16.77 -16.57 -0.83
CA PRO A 368 15.54 -16.52 -0.05
C PRO A 368 15.68 -15.59 1.17
N MET A 369 14.67 -14.74 1.41
CA MET A 369 14.55 -13.95 2.62
C MET A 369 13.65 -14.68 3.62
N PRO A 370 14.10 -14.96 4.84
CA PRO A 370 13.22 -15.42 5.90
C PRO A 370 12.10 -14.42 6.15
N ASN A 371 10.88 -14.89 6.41
CA ASN A 371 9.73 -14.01 6.65
C ASN A 371 9.55 -12.93 5.55
N ALA A 372 9.74 -13.31 4.29
CA ALA A 372 9.67 -12.40 3.15
C ALA A 372 8.31 -11.67 3.06
N ASP A 373 7.24 -12.30 3.50
CA ASP A 373 5.85 -11.80 3.47
C ASP A 373 5.43 -11.00 4.72
N ARG A 374 6.29 -10.86 5.74
CA ARG A 374 6.03 -9.95 6.84
C ARG A 374 6.10 -8.49 6.37
N CYS A 375 5.21 -7.67 6.92
CA CYS A 375 5.15 -6.24 6.61
C CYS A 375 6.49 -5.54 6.85
N CYS A 376 6.79 -4.54 6.02
CA CYS A 376 7.99 -3.69 6.16
C CYS A 376 7.81 -2.49 7.10
N GLY A 377 6.59 -2.26 7.63
CA GLY A 377 6.29 -1.10 8.48
C GLY A 377 5.81 0.15 7.74
N SER A 378 5.73 0.16 6.41
CA SER A 378 5.33 1.36 5.63
C SER A 378 3.85 1.71 5.77
N ALA A 379 2.95 0.77 5.48
CA ALA A 379 1.49 0.87 5.57
C ALA A 379 0.90 2.25 5.17
N GLY A 380 1.17 2.70 3.95
CA GLY A 380 0.73 3.98 3.43
C GLY A 380 1.44 5.17 4.08
N ILE A 381 0.77 5.85 5.02
CA ILE A 381 1.32 6.97 5.80
C ILE A 381 1.66 6.58 7.25
N TYR A 382 1.59 5.28 7.57
CA TYR A 382 1.76 4.78 8.93
C TYR A 382 3.14 5.12 9.53
N ASN A 383 4.20 5.02 8.74
CA ASN A 383 5.55 5.38 9.15
C ASN A 383 5.71 6.87 9.50
N ILE A 384 4.78 7.73 9.09
CA ILE A 384 4.73 9.15 9.48
C ILE A 384 3.89 9.32 10.75
N THR A 385 2.80 8.56 10.90
CA THR A 385 1.86 8.70 12.01
C THR A 385 2.23 7.88 13.24
N ASN A 386 2.92 6.76 13.06
CA ASN A 386 3.37 5.82 14.08
C ASN A 386 4.86 5.45 13.88
N PRO A 387 5.78 6.42 13.89
CA PRO A 387 7.19 6.19 13.50
C PRO A 387 7.90 5.14 14.36
N GLU A 388 7.68 5.11 15.66
CA GLU A 388 8.33 4.15 16.58
C GLU A 388 7.95 2.70 16.25
N MET A 389 6.66 2.45 16.05
CA MET A 389 6.19 1.11 15.68
C MET A 389 6.68 0.73 14.28
N ALA A 390 6.64 1.66 13.33
CA ALA A 390 7.13 1.45 11.97
C ALA A 390 8.63 1.12 11.95
N ASP A 391 9.42 1.78 12.80
CA ASP A 391 10.85 1.53 12.97
C ASP A 391 11.14 0.14 13.56
N GLY A 392 10.42 -0.28 14.60
CA GLY A 392 10.57 -1.62 15.16
C GLY A 392 10.24 -2.73 14.14
N VAL A 393 9.17 -2.54 13.37
CA VAL A 393 8.81 -3.48 12.29
C VAL A 393 9.87 -3.49 11.18
N LEU A 394 10.42 -2.32 10.83
CA LEU A 394 11.50 -2.21 9.84
C LEU A 394 12.77 -2.90 10.33
N GLU A 395 13.12 -2.74 11.60
CA GLU A 395 14.28 -3.40 12.22
C GLU A 395 14.18 -4.91 12.10
N SER A 396 13.07 -5.51 12.60
CA SER A 396 12.80 -6.94 12.47
C SER A 396 12.85 -7.40 11.00
N LYS A 397 12.37 -6.58 10.06
CA LYS A 397 12.43 -6.90 8.64
C LYS A 397 13.85 -6.88 8.09
N MET A 398 14.66 -5.88 8.46
CA MET A 398 16.03 -5.74 7.98
C MET A 398 16.96 -6.83 8.51
N GLU A 399 16.70 -7.40 9.69
CA GLU A 399 17.42 -8.57 10.22
C GLU A 399 17.27 -9.81 9.32
N ASN A 400 16.16 -9.93 8.62
CA ASN A 400 15.88 -11.03 7.70
C ASN A 400 16.43 -10.81 6.28
N VAL A 401 16.95 -9.63 5.95
CA VAL A 401 17.55 -9.36 4.63
C VAL A 401 18.94 -9.99 4.56
N PRO A 402 19.19 -10.93 3.62
CA PRO A 402 20.52 -11.53 3.47
C PRO A 402 21.59 -10.47 3.17
N GLU A 403 22.77 -10.58 3.77
CA GLU A 403 23.84 -9.59 3.61
C GLU A 403 24.51 -9.67 2.24
N GLU A 404 24.60 -10.86 1.67
CA GLU A 404 25.26 -11.14 0.39
C GLU A 404 24.51 -10.66 -0.85
N VAL A 405 23.27 -10.15 -0.71
CA VAL A 405 22.50 -9.68 -1.86
C VAL A 405 22.83 -8.24 -2.22
N GLU A 406 22.85 -7.96 -3.52
CA GLU A 406 23.07 -6.62 -4.07
C GLU A 406 21.77 -5.82 -4.22
N MET A 407 20.65 -6.56 -4.38
CA MET A 407 19.34 -5.93 -4.61
C MET A 407 18.24 -6.55 -3.76
N ILE A 408 17.26 -5.72 -3.39
CA ILE A 408 16.00 -6.17 -2.79
C ILE A 408 14.88 -5.79 -3.76
N SER A 409 14.23 -6.80 -4.34
CA SER A 409 13.13 -6.59 -5.28
C SER A 409 11.78 -6.67 -4.59
N MET A 410 10.82 -5.87 -5.06
CA MET A 410 9.44 -5.83 -4.54
C MET A 410 8.49 -5.13 -5.51
N GLY A 411 7.17 -5.26 -5.28
CA GLY A 411 6.11 -4.72 -6.13
C GLY A 411 5.27 -3.60 -5.48
N ASN A 412 5.84 -2.76 -4.57
CA ASN A 412 5.05 -1.71 -3.90
C ASN A 412 5.88 -0.48 -3.53
N PRO A 413 5.47 0.74 -3.92
CA PRO A 413 6.24 1.97 -3.69
C PRO A 413 6.44 2.30 -2.21
N GLY A 414 5.45 2.05 -1.36
CA GLY A 414 5.57 2.25 0.09
C GLY A 414 6.64 1.36 0.69
N CYS A 415 6.66 0.07 0.32
CA CYS A 415 7.70 -0.86 0.74
C CYS A 415 9.08 -0.44 0.21
N MET A 416 9.16 0.05 -1.03
CA MET A 416 10.42 0.52 -1.62
C MET A 416 11.03 1.66 -0.80
N LEU A 417 10.23 2.66 -0.42
CA LEU A 417 10.70 3.76 0.44
C LEU A 417 11.12 3.26 1.82
N GLN A 418 10.32 2.40 2.43
CA GLN A 418 10.58 1.90 3.79
C GLN A 418 11.84 1.04 3.83
N MET A 419 12.02 0.13 2.87
CA MET A 419 13.23 -0.69 2.78
C MET A 419 14.46 0.14 2.42
N ALA A 420 14.32 1.20 1.60
CA ALA A 420 15.40 2.15 1.34
C ALA A 420 15.82 2.91 2.63
N MET A 421 14.85 3.29 3.48
CA MET A 421 15.14 3.85 4.80
C MET A 421 15.91 2.85 5.69
N GLY A 422 15.52 1.58 5.66
CA GLY A 422 16.23 0.51 6.37
C GLY A 422 17.66 0.34 5.87
N VAL A 423 17.87 0.30 4.56
CA VAL A 423 19.22 0.22 3.96
C VAL A 423 20.10 1.38 4.43
N GLU A 424 19.59 2.62 4.38
CA GLU A 424 20.30 3.81 4.82
C GLU A 424 20.58 3.78 6.33
N LYS A 425 19.56 3.51 7.15
CA LYS A 425 19.62 3.52 8.62
C LYS A 425 20.63 2.49 9.17
N TYR A 426 20.68 1.30 8.58
CA TYR A 426 21.55 0.22 9.01
C TYR A 426 22.88 0.14 8.23
N GLY A 427 23.21 1.17 7.45
CA GLY A 427 24.49 1.28 6.73
C GLY A 427 24.72 0.16 5.73
N ARG A 428 23.66 -0.36 5.13
CA ARG A 428 23.70 -1.41 4.11
C ARG A 428 23.84 -0.81 2.71
N ASN A 429 24.15 -1.64 1.70
CA ASN A 429 24.45 -1.19 0.33
C ASN A 429 23.47 -1.74 -0.74
N GLN A 430 22.43 -2.46 -0.34
CA GLN A 430 21.49 -3.05 -1.28
C GLN A 430 20.72 -1.98 -2.07
N LYS A 431 20.52 -2.22 -3.35
CA LYS A 431 19.64 -1.39 -4.18
C LYS A 431 18.20 -1.87 -4.06
N ILE A 432 17.29 -0.94 -3.88
CA ILE A 432 15.86 -1.22 -3.91
C ILE A 432 15.37 -1.11 -5.35
N VAL A 433 14.74 -2.17 -5.86
CA VAL A 433 14.29 -2.26 -7.25
C VAL A 433 12.87 -2.81 -7.34
N HIS A 434 12.13 -2.41 -8.34
CA HIS A 434 10.83 -2.99 -8.64
C HIS A 434 11.01 -4.18 -9.59
N THR A 435 10.23 -5.26 -9.41
CA THR A 435 10.28 -6.47 -10.26
C THR A 435 10.24 -6.12 -11.75
N ILE A 436 9.32 -5.24 -12.14
CA ILE A 436 9.15 -4.85 -13.54
C ILE A 436 10.32 -4.05 -14.11
N GLN A 437 11.07 -3.33 -13.26
CA GLN A 437 12.27 -2.60 -13.71
C GLN A 437 13.39 -3.54 -14.12
N LEU A 438 13.59 -4.64 -13.39
CA LEU A 438 14.62 -5.62 -13.73
C LEU A 438 14.31 -6.28 -15.07
N LEU A 439 13.05 -6.62 -15.31
CA LEU A 439 12.61 -7.18 -16.58
C LEU A 439 12.81 -6.18 -17.74
N ASP A 440 12.42 -4.90 -17.56
CA ASP A 440 12.63 -3.84 -18.54
C ASP A 440 14.12 -3.61 -18.81
N TRP A 441 14.98 -3.63 -17.79
CA TRP A 441 16.43 -3.45 -17.97
C TRP A 441 17.04 -4.59 -18.78
N ALA A 442 16.60 -5.83 -18.57
CA ALA A 442 17.03 -6.97 -19.36
C ALA A 442 16.63 -6.79 -20.84
N TYR A 443 15.39 -6.40 -21.10
CA TYR A 443 14.93 -6.10 -22.47
C TYR A 443 15.67 -4.94 -23.10
N GLN A 444 15.90 -3.84 -22.40
CA GLN A 444 16.68 -2.70 -22.92
C GLN A 444 18.12 -3.09 -23.24
N LYS A 445 18.75 -3.96 -22.45
CA LYS A 445 20.10 -4.46 -22.70
C LYS A 445 20.12 -5.33 -23.96
N GLU A 446 19.13 -6.16 -24.15
CA GLU A 446 18.96 -6.98 -25.36
C GLU A 446 18.79 -6.12 -26.62
N ASP A 447 17.93 -5.09 -26.56
CA ASP A 447 17.69 -4.17 -27.68
C ASP A 447 18.99 -3.43 -28.08
N LYS A 448 19.78 -2.99 -27.11
CA LYS A 448 21.10 -2.39 -27.35
C LYS A 448 22.08 -3.36 -28.02
N GLN A 449 22.09 -4.62 -27.62
CA GLN A 449 22.93 -5.66 -28.20
C GLN A 449 22.53 -5.97 -29.66
N ARG A 450 21.24 -5.86 -29.97
CA ARG A 450 20.69 -6.03 -31.31
C ARG A 450 20.86 -4.80 -32.24
N GLY A 451 21.35 -3.66 -31.72
CA GLY A 451 21.47 -2.40 -32.44
C GLY A 451 20.13 -1.71 -32.74
N GLN A 452 19.12 -1.98 -31.96
CA GLN A 452 17.74 -1.46 -32.09
C GLN A 452 17.45 -0.29 -31.13
N THR A 453 18.41 0.60 -30.92
CA THR A 453 18.21 1.83 -30.09
C THR A 453 18.10 3.06 -30.93
#